data_0e3cefb2bc0f27be4753285f45eca8f9
#
_entry.id   0e3cefb2bc0f27be4753285f45eca8f9
#
_cell.length_a   1.000
_cell.length_b   1.000
_cell.length_c   1.000
_cell.angle_alpha   90.00
_cell.angle_beta   90.00
_cell.angle_gamma   90.00
#
_symmetry.space_group_name_H-M   'P 1'
#
loop_
_entity.id
_entity.type
_entity.pdbx_description
1 polymer ?
#
loop_
_entity_poly.entity_id
_entity_poly.type
_entity_poly.pdbx_seq_one_letter_code
_entity_poly.pdbx_strand_id
1 'polypeptide(L)'
;KYPEYFYWFCNIDPRMGKNSPNTDLSYFIGYYKELGARGVGEICTNLYFDDPYVENLFFHCEKNQMPVIFHIGYKIDECYGLVDDLGLPRLEKELQKFPGLKFLGHSQAFWSEISSDIDNETRRKCNTGKVKSGRVVELMRKYPNLCGDISAHSGYNALTRDPEFGYAFIE
;
A
#
# COMPACT_ATOMS: atom_id res chain seq x y z
N LYS A 1 1.36 7.60 23.53
CA LYS A 1 0.74 7.80 24.86
C LYS A 1 0.22 6.49 25.45
N TYR A 2 -0.15 5.50 24.62
CA TYR A 2 -0.69 4.20 25.05
C TYR A 2 -0.07 3.08 24.18
N PRO A 3 1.24 2.82 24.30
CA PRO A 3 1.96 1.88 23.43
C PRO A 3 1.50 0.42 23.61
N GLU A 4 0.83 0.12 24.72
CA GLU A 4 0.25 -1.18 25.01
C GLU A 4 -1.02 -1.48 24.22
N TYR A 5 -1.67 -0.44 23.65
CA TYR A 5 -2.90 -0.58 22.87
C TYR A 5 -2.74 -0.20 21.40
N PHE A 6 -1.75 0.66 21.06
CA PHE A 6 -1.62 1.22 19.72
C PHE A 6 -0.21 1.00 19.17
N TYR A 7 -0.14 0.46 17.99
CA TYR A 7 1.02 0.55 17.12
C TYR A 7 0.84 1.74 16.18
N TRP A 8 1.88 2.49 15.95
CA TRP A 8 1.81 3.65 15.07
C TRP A 8 2.87 3.55 13.97
N PHE A 9 2.56 4.13 12.81
CA PHE A 9 3.45 4.24 11.68
C PHE A 9 3.87 5.69 11.52
N CYS A 10 5.14 5.92 11.18
CA CYS A 10 5.65 7.25 10.89
C CYS A 10 5.44 7.59 9.41
N ASN A 11 5.18 8.86 9.10
CA ASN A 11 5.14 9.29 7.72
C ASN A 11 6.50 9.86 7.31
N ILE A 12 7.04 9.34 6.21
CA ILE A 12 8.29 9.80 5.60
C ILE A 12 8.02 10.07 4.13
N ASP A 13 8.12 11.33 3.71
CA ASP A 13 8.08 11.69 2.30
C ASP A 13 9.38 11.22 1.64
N PRO A 14 9.35 10.51 0.51
CA PRO A 14 10.56 10.01 -0.16
C PRO A 14 11.52 11.11 -0.63
N ARG A 15 11.06 12.37 -0.66
CA ARG A 15 11.87 13.55 -1.01
C ARG A 15 12.53 14.23 0.20
N MET A 16 12.38 13.67 1.40
CA MET A 16 12.99 14.22 2.62
C MET A 16 14.52 14.29 2.51
N GLY A 17 15.09 15.19 3.28
CA GLY A 17 16.53 15.39 3.36
C GLY A 17 17.07 16.14 2.15
N LYS A 18 17.87 15.48 1.32
CA LYS A 18 18.54 16.13 0.17
C LYS A 18 17.65 16.25 -1.07
N ASN A 19 16.39 15.83 -1.00
CA ASN A 19 15.50 15.76 -2.16
C ASN A 19 16.15 15.08 -3.36
N SER A 20 16.63 13.88 -3.13
CA SER A 20 17.33 13.06 -4.13
C SER A 20 16.96 11.60 -3.94
N PRO A 21 16.80 10.81 -5.02
CA PRO A 21 16.55 9.37 -4.94
C PRO A 21 17.72 8.58 -4.36
N ASN A 22 18.85 9.24 -4.05
CA ASN A 22 20.01 8.65 -3.39
C ASN A 22 20.18 9.15 -1.94
N THR A 23 19.17 9.82 -1.37
CA THR A 23 19.22 10.27 0.03
C THR A 23 19.21 9.05 0.96
N ASP A 24 20.09 9.03 1.95
CA ASP A 24 20.02 8.02 3.02
C ASP A 24 18.83 8.31 3.94
N LEU A 25 17.72 7.63 3.70
CA LEU A 25 16.50 7.75 4.49
C LEU A 25 16.53 6.92 5.77
N SER A 26 17.56 6.04 5.96
CA SER A 26 17.71 5.24 7.18
C SER A 26 17.84 6.08 8.44
N TYR A 27 18.38 7.31 8.32
CA TYR A 27 18.46 8.24 9.44
C TYR A 27 17.06 8.58 9.99
N PHE A 28 16.12 8.93 9.11
CA PHE A 28 14.75 9.29 9.52
C PHE A 28 13.98 8.06 10.01
N ILE A 29 14.10 6.95 9.28
CA ILE A 29 13.45 5.68 9.64
C ILE A 29 13.94 5.19 10.99
N GLY A 30 15.25 5.18 11.21
CA GLY A 30 15.87 4.77 12.48
C GLY A 30 15.39 5.63 13.65
N TYR A 31 15.37 6.95 13.49
CA TYR A 31 14.88 7.87 14.50
C TYR A 31 13.44 7.54 14.94
N TYR A 32 12.52 7.39 14.00
CA TYR A 32 11.13 7.07 14.35
C TYR A 32 10.96 5.63 14.88
N LYS A 33 11.77 4.69 14.41
CA LYS A 33 11.81 3.32 14.94
C LYS A 33 12.21 3.30 16.41
N GLU A 34 13.23 4.06 16.80
CA GLU A 34 13.65 4.22 18.21
C GLU A 34 12.55 4.85 19.06
N LEU A 35 11.74 5.74 18.50
CA LEU A 35 10.56 6.31 19.16
C LEU A 35 9.38 5.32 19.23
N GLY A 36 9.50 4.12 18.67
CA GLY A 36 8.51 3.05 18.74
C GLY A 36 7.59 2.93 17.54
N ALA A 37 7.87 3.61 16.41
CA ALA A 37 7.16 3.38 15.17
C ALA A 37 7.34 1.93 14.69
N ARG A 38 6.27 1.32 14.17
CA ARG A 38 6.23 -0.06 13.72
C ARG A 38 6.20 -0.22 12.20
N GLY A 39 6.18 0.87 11.46
CA GLY A 39 6.20 0.92 10.01
C GLY A 39 6.25 2.34 9.50
N VAL A 40 6.24 2.49 8.19
CA VAL A 40 6.25 3.76 7.47
C VAL A 40 4.95 3.90 6.67
N GLY A 41 4.31 5.03 6.79
CA GLY A 41 3.09 5.37 6.07
C GLY A 41 1.99 5.97 6.97
N GLU A 42 0.87 6.27 6.41
CA GLU A 42 0.39 5.97 5.06
C GLU A 42 1.20 6.79 4.02
N ILE A 43 1.78 6.12 3.01
CA ILE A 43 2.52 6.81 1.94
C ILE A 43 1.50 7.39 0.96
N CYS A 44 1.34 8.71 1.01
CA CYS A 44 0.36 9.46 0.23
C CYS A 44 0.99 10.36 -0.83
N THR A 45 2.29 10.29 -1.03
CA THR A 45 3.03 11.08 -2.02
C THR A 45 2.51 10.77 -3.42
N ASN A 46 2.12 11.79 -4.18
CA ASN A 46 1.64 11.62 -5.55
C ASN A 46 2.81 11.48 -6.53
N LEU A 47 3.42 10.30 -6.53
CA LEU A 47 4.46 9.83 -7.43
C LEU A 47 4.06 8.47 -7.98
N TYR A 48 4.65 8.04 -9.09
CA TYR A 48 4.47 6.66 -9.55
C TYR A 48 5.01 5.67 -8.52
N PHE A 49 4.37 4.50 -8.42
CA PHE A 49 4.73 3.48 -7.43
C PHE A 49 6.18 3.00 -7.61
N ASP A 50 6.69 3.01 -8.83
CA ASP A 50 8.07 2.68 -9.21
C ASP A 50 8.94 3.92 -9.53
N ASP A 51 8.60 5.08 -8.96
CA ASP A 51 9.43 6.28 -9.04
C ASP A 51 10.75 6.06 -8.26
N PRO A 52 11.91 6.52 -8.77
CA PRO A 52 13.20 6.35 -8.08
C PRO A 52 13.24 6.85 -6.63
N TYR A 53 12.48 7.89 -6.28
CA TYR A 53 12.36 8.36 -4.90
C TYR A 53 11.61 7.35 -4.03
N VAL A 54 10.53 6.76 -4.56
CA VAL A 54 9.71 5.76 -3.87
C VAL A 54 10.50 4.47 -3.71
N GLU A 55 11.19 4.01 -4.75
CA GLU A 55 12.08 2.86 -4.69
C GLU A 55 13.19 3.04 -3.63
N ASN A 56 13.76 4.24 -3.52
CA ASN A 56 14.74 4.56 -2.48
C ASN A 56 14.12 4.46 -1.07
N LEU A 57 12.88 4.93 -0.89
CA LEU A 57 12.18 4.77 0.39
C LEU A 57 11.96 3.29 0.71
N PHE A 58 11.52 2.48 -0.25
CA PHE A 58 11.30 1.04 -0.07
C PHE A 58 12.60 0.31 0.27
N PHE A 59 13.70 0.63 -0.40
CA PHE A 59 15.02 0.09 -0.09
C PHE A 59 15.41 0.36 1.37
N HIS A 60 15.25 1.60 1.84
CA HIS A 60 15.57 1.94 3.22
C HIS A 60 14.60 1.35 4.24
N CYS A 61 13.32 1.19 3.89
CA CYS A 61 12.32 0.50 4.72
C CYS A 61 12.67 -0.99 4.85
N GLU A 62 12.98 -1.68 3.76
CA GLU A 62 13.42 -3.08 3.77
C GLU A 62 14.66 -3.28 4.64
N LYS A 63 15.71 -2.47 4.40
CA LYS A 63 16.96 -2.49 5.16
C LYS A 63 16.74 -2.31 6.67
N ASN A 64 15.78 -1.48 7.07
CA ASN A 64 15.43 -1.23 8.46
C ASN A 64 14.33 -2.15 9.01
N GLN A 65 13.84 -3.11 8.23
CA GLN A 65 12.75 -4.02 8.59
C GLN A 65 11.49 -3.27 9.06
N MET A 66 11.14 -2.22 8.33
CA MET A 66 9.96 -1.40 8.59
C MET A 66 8.94 -1.65 7.47
N PRO A 67 7.79 -2.28 7.77
CA PRO A 67 6.73 -2.44 6.78
C PRO A 67 6.23 -1.08 6.30
N VAL A 68 5.65 -1.07 5.11
CA VAL A 68 5.07 0.14 4.53
C VAL A 68 3.56 -0.03 4.35
N ILE A 69 2.78 0.99 4.70
CA ILE A 69 1.39 1.10 4.30
C ILE A 69 1.28 2.19 3.23
N PHE A 70 0.62 1.89 2.13
CA PHE A 70 0.55 2.77 0.97
C PHE A 70 -0.88 3.00 0.51
N HIS A 71 -1.14 4.23 0.06
CA HIS A 71 -2.36 4.60 -0.63
C HIS A 71 -2.15 4.50 -2.14
N ILE A 72 -3.03 3.79 -2.85
CA ILE A 72 -3.03 3.80 -4.32
C ILE A 72 -3.85 4.98 -4.82
N GLY A 73 -3.14 5.89 -5.51
CA GLY A 73 -3.73 6.91 -6.36
C GLY A 73 -3.94 6.39 -7.78
N TYR A 74 -4.85 6.99 -8.51
CA TYR A 74 -5.20 6.57 -9.87
C TYR A 74 -4.60 7.49 -10.94
N LYS A 75 -4.07 8.67 -10.57
CA LYS A 75 -3.49 9.61 -11.52
C LYS A 75 -2.59 10.64 -10.83
N ILE A 76 -1.55 11.06 -11.52
CA ILE A 76 -0.69 12.18 -11.11
C ILE A 76 -1.50 13.48 -11.14
N ASP A 77 -1.26 14.34 -10.14
CA ASP A 77 -1.86 15.67 -9.96
C ASP A 77 -3.39 15.72 -9.77
N GLU A 78 -4.08 14.57 -9.71
CA GLU A 78 -5.53 14.52 -9.51
C GLU A 78 -5.97 13.88 -8.19
N CYS A 79 -5.08 13.19 -7.49
CA CYS A 79 -5.36 12.53 -6.21
C CYS A 79 -4.08 12.38 -5.39
N TYR A 80 -4.21 12.03 -4.13
CA TYR A 80 -3.06 11.63 -3.31
C TYR A 80 -2.83 10.12 -3.42
N GLY A 81 -1.64 9.67 -3.01
CA GLY A 81 -1.24 8.27 -3.05
C GLY A 81 -0.23 7.97 -4.16
N LEU A 82 0.41 6.82 -4.03
CA LEU A 82 1.31 6.28 -5.06
C LEU A 82 0.51 5.85 -6.28
N VAL A 83 0.86 6.37 -7.45
CA VAL A 83 0.08 6.12 -8.67
C VAL A 83 0.47 4.80 -9.32
N ASP A 84 -0.55 3.98 -9.56
CA ASP A 84 -0.42 2.77 -10.35
C ASP A 84 -1.56 2.65 -11.38
N ASP A 85 -1.28 1.97 -12.48
CA ASP A 85 -2.25 1.67 -13.51
C ASP A 85 -3.22 0.56 -13.04
N LEU A 86 -4.34 0.42 -13.74
CA LEU A 86 -5.27 -0.69 -13.52
C LEU A 86 -4.53 -2.02 -13.71
N GLY A 87 -4.72 -2.95 -12.78
CA GLY A 87 -3.99 -4.21 -12.71
C GLY A 87 -2.71 -4.17 -11.87
N LEU A 88 -2.40 -3.01 -11.24
CA LEU A 88 -1.30 -2.86 -10.27
C LEU A 88 0.07 -3.36 -10.77
N PRO A 89 0.49 -3.02 -12.04
CA PRO A 89 1.72 -3.55 -12.61
C PRO A 89 2.98 -3.03 -11.92
N ARG A 90 2.96 -1.76 -11.42
CA ARG A 90 4.10 -1.19 -10.70
C ARG A 90 4.23 -1.78 -9.30
N LEU A 91 3.11 -1.96 -8.59
CA LEU A 91 3.10 -2.66 -7.30
C LEU A 91 3.70 -4.06 -7.47
N GLU A 92 3.28 -4.82 -8.49
CA GLU A 92 3.85 -6.15 -8.72
C GLU A 92 5.36 -6.13 -8.94
N LYS A 93 5.87 -5.16 -9.69
CA LYS A 93 7.31 -4.95 -9.90
C LYS A 93 8.04 -4.72 -8.57
N GLU A 94 7.49 -3.87 -7.70
CA GLU A 94 8.13 -3.56 -6.42
C GLU A 94 8.03 -4.71 -5.41
N LEU A 95 6.94 -5.50 -5.43
CA LEU A 95 6.85 -6.74 -4.65
C LEU A 95 7.95 -7.76 -5.00
N GLN A 96 8.30 -7.84 -6.29
CA GLN A 96 9.41 -8.70 -6.76
C GLN A 96 10.78 -8.13 -6.38
N LYS A 97 10.94 -6.83 -6.47
CA LYS A 97 12.20 -6.12 -6.23
C LYS A 97 12.57 -6.10 -4.75
N PHE A 98 11.59 -6.00 -3.86
CA PHE A 98 11.77 -5.91 -2.41
C PHE A 98 11.07 -7.07 -1.68
N PRO A 99 11.55 -8.32 -1.83
CA PRO A 99 10.88 -9.49 -1.26
C PRO A 99 10.93 -9.53 0.28
N GLY A 100 11.85 -8.83 0.90
CA GLY A 100 11.98 -8.69 2.36
C GLY A 100 11.12 -7.58 2.96
N LEU A 101 10.56 -6.69 2.14
CA LEU A 101 9.69 -5.62 2.59
C LEU A 101 8.23 -6.09 2.67
N LYS A 102 7.56 -5.83 3.78
CA LYS A 102 6.11 -6.03 3.89
C LYS A 102 5.37 -4.79 3.40
N PHE A 103 4.49 -5.00 2.43
CA PHE A 103 3.61 -4.02 1.83
C PHE A 103 2.18 -4.20 2.35
N LEU A 104 1.58 -3.12 2.87
CA LEU A 104 0.21 -3.10 3.37
C LEU A 104 -0.62 -2.24 2.41
N GLY A 105 -1.42 -2.90 1.57
CA GLY A 105 -2.25 -2.24 0.57
C GLY A 105 -3.47 -1.58 1.18
N HIS A 106 -3.62 -0.30 0.91
CA HIS A 106 -4.72 0.54 1.39
C HIS A 106 -5.31 1.35 0.23
N SER A 107 -6.48 1.86 0.39
CA SER A 107 -7.23 2.77 -0.46
C SER A 107 -8.38 2.15 -1.25
N GLN A 108 -9.23 3.03 -1.79
CA GLN A 108 -10.33 2.61 -2.64
C GLN A 108 -9.84 1.97 -3.94
N ALA A 109 -8.82 2.55 -4.57
CA ALA A 109 -8.29 2.04 -5.83
C ALA A 109 -7.62 0.67 -5.66
N PHE A 110 -6.93 0.42 -4.53
CA PHE A 110 -6.40 -0.90 -4.20
C PHE A 110 -7.52 -1.92 -3.98
N TRP A 111 -8.46 -1.62 -3.08
CA TRP A 111 -9.51 -2.56 -2.71
C TRP A 111 -10.57 -2.79 -3.80
N SER A 112 -10.75 -1.87 -4.74
CA SER A 112 -11.60 -2.12 -5.89
C SER A 112 -11.08 -3.27 -6.74
N GLU A 113 -9.76 -3.44 -6.84
CA GLU A 113 -9.12 -4.52 -7.61
C GLU A 113 -9.17 -5.90 -6.93
N ILE A 114 -9.91 -6.04 -5.82
CA ILE A 114 -10.34 -7.35 -5.32
C ILE A 114 -11.26 -8.07 -6.33
N SER A 115 -11.93 -7.29 -7.20
CA SER A 115 -12.78 -7.80 -8.27
C SER A 115 -12.20 -7.51 -9.65
N SER A 116 -12.36 -8.47 -10.58
CA SER A 116 -11.82 -8.37 -11.94
C SER A 116 -12.71 -7.57 -12.90
N ASP A 117 -13.96 -7.27 -12.53
CA ASP A 117 -14.94 -6.55 -13.35
C ASP A 117 -14.95 -5.04 -13.08
N ILE A 118 -13.79 -4.46 -12.93
CA ILE A 118 -13.58 -3.03 -12.73
C ILE A 118 -12.81 -2.40 -13.88
N ASP A 119 -12.97 -1.09 -14.03
CA ASP A 119 -12.24 -0.24 -14.95
C ASP A 119 -11.71 1.02 -14.25
N ASN A 120 -11.12 1.94 -14.99
CA ASN A 120 -10.54 3.16 -14.44
C ASN A 120 -11.56 4.09 -13.77
N GLU A 121 -12.83 4.00 -14.14
CA GLU A 121 -13.90 4.81 -13.54
C GLU A 121 -14.44 4.17 -12.25
N THR A 122 -14.62 2.86 -12.27
CA THR A 122 -15.21 2.09 -11.17
C THR A 122 -14.20 1.80 -10.06
N ARG A 123 -12.88 1.77 -10.35
CA ARG A 123 -11.83 1.60 -9.32
C ARG A 123 -11.77 2.76 -8.31
N ARG A 124 -12.39 3.89 -8.62
CA ARG A 124 -12.45 5.07 -7.72
C ARG A 124 -13.65 5.04 -6.77
N LYS A 125 -14.54 4.07 -6.92
CA LYS A 125 -15.84 4.04 -6.24
C LYS A 125 -15.96 2.83 -5.31
N CYS A 126 -16.80 2.97 -4.29
CA CYS A 126 -17.27 1.81 -3.53
C CYS A 126 -18.21 0.99 -4.42
N ASN A 127 -17.69 -0.10 -4.96
CA ASN A 127 -18.44 -0.99 -5.82
C ASN A 127 -19.44 -1.82 -5.02
N THR A 128 -20.52 -2.27 -5.65
CA THR A 128 -21.58 -3.09 -5.05
C THR A 128 -21.71 -4.43 -5.77
N GLY A 129 -22.44 -5.39 -5.16
CA GLY A 129 -22.73 -6.68 -5.76
C GLY A 129 -21.59 -7.69 -5.61
N LYS A 130 -21.72 -8.81 -6.35
CA LYS A 130 -20.81 -9.94 -6.28
C LYS A 130 -19.38 -9.59 -6.70
N VAL A 131 -18.41 -10.26 -6.06
CA VAL A 131 -17.00 -10.12 -6.37
C VAL A 131 -16.55 -11.25 -7.29
N LYS A 132 -15.91 -10.89 -8.38
CA LYS A 132 -15.21 -11.84 -9.27
C LYS A 132 -13.72 -11.72 -8.97
N SER A 133 -13.11 -12.77 -8.42
CA SER A 133 -11.69 -12.76 -8.02
C SER A 133 -10.81 -11.95 -8.97
N GLY A 134 -10.20 -10.89 -8.43
CA GLY A 134 -9.47 -9.89 -9.19
C GLY A 134 -7.98 -9.84 -8.85
N ARG A 135 -7.34 -8.77 -9.27
CA ARG A 135 -5.89 -8.63 -9.26
C ARG A 135 -5.28 -8.64 -7.84
N VAL A 136 -5.94 -8.00 -6.88
CA VAL A 136 -5.47 -8.01 -5.47
C VAL A 136 -5.40 -9.44 -4.94
N VAL A 137 -6.39 -10.28 -5.25
CA VAL A 137 -6.40 -11.70 -4.83
C VAL A 137 -5.25 -12.48 -5.45
N GLU A 138 -4.99 -12.26 -6.74
CA GLU A 138 -3.87 -12.90 -7.45
C GLU A 138 -2.52 -12.51 -6.84
N LEU A 139 -2.32 -11.19 -6.61
CA LEU A 139 -1.07 -10.68 -6.06
C LEU A 139 -0.83 -11.17 -4.63
N MET A 140 -1.84 -11.17 -3.76
CA MET A 140 -1.71 -11.68 -2.40
C MET A 140 -1.41 -13.17 -2.33
N ARG A 141 -1.96 -13.97 -3.24
CA ARG A 141 -1.62 -15.40 -3.34
C ARG A 141 -0.20 -15.64 -3.86
N LYS A 142 0.26 -14.78 -4.75
CA LYS A 142 1.58 -14.91 -5.39
C LYS A 142 2.71 -14.35 -4.54
N TYR A 143 2.46 -13.27 -3.81
CA TYR A 143 3.48 -12.52 -3.08
C TYR A 143 3.20 -12.50 -1.57
N PRO A 144 3.92 -13.29 -0.78
CA PRO A 144 3.71 -13.38 0.67
C PRO A 144 4.11 -12.09 1.43
N ASN A 145 4.71 -11.15 0.74
CA ASN A 145 5.07 -9.84 1.26
C ASN A 145 4.00 -8.76 1.01
N LEU A 146 2.87 -9.10 0.36
CA LEU A 146 1.70 -8.22 0.24
C LEU A 146 0.63 -8.62 1.25
N CYS A 147 0.15 -7.67 2.02
CA CYS A 147 -0.99 -7.79 2.93
C CYS A 147 -2.01 -6.69 2.59
N GLY A 148 -3.26 -6.86 3.02
CA GLY A 148 -4.30 -5.84 2.91
C GLY A 148 -4.56 -5.15 4.24
N ASP A 149 -4.55 -3.83 4.25
CA ASP A 149 -5.07 -3.06 5.37
C ASP A 149 -6.59 -2.92 5.22
N ILE A 150 -7.32 -3.49 6.16
CA ILE A 150 -8.79 -3.55 6.15
C ILE A 150 -9.46 -2.35 6.84
N SER A 151 -8.68 -1.35 7.20
CA SER A 151 -9.21 -0.10 7.78
C SER A 151 -10.01 0.70 6.76
N ALA A 152 -10.71 1.70 7.24
CA ALA A 152 -11.57 2.58 6.45
C ALA A 152 -12.72 1.86 5.70
N HIS A 153 -13.52 2.67 5.00
CA HIS A 153 -14.69 2.18 4.28
C HIS A 153 -14.33 1.30 3.07
N SER A 154 -13.18 1.52 2.46
CA SER A 154 -12.74 0.76 1.27
C SER A 154 -12.49 -0.73 1.58
N GLY A 155 -11.74 -1.02 2.66
CA GLY A 155 -11.51 -2.39 3.12
C GLY A 155 -12.81 -3.05 3.61
N TYR A 156 -13.60 -2.32 4.39
CA TYR A 156 -14.91 -2.79 4.83
C TYR A 156 -15.81 -3.16 3.66
N ASN A 157 -15.99 -2.26 2.68
CA ASN A 157 -16.81 -2.50 1.50
C ASN A 157 -16.31 -3.70 0.68
N ALA A 158 -14.99 -3.81 0.46
CA ALA A 158 -14.40 -4.90 -0.30
C ALA A 158 -14.77 -6.28 0.27
N LEU A 159 -14.79 -6.42 1.61
CA LEU A 159 -15.02 -7.68 2.29
C LEU A 159 -16.50 -7.95 2.62
N THR A 160 -17.34 -6.92 2.67
CA THR A 160 -18.74 -7.08 3.12
C THR A 160 -19.77 -6.96 2.00
N ARG A 161 -19.43 -6.37 0.84
CA ARG A 161 -20.38 -6.26 -0.30
C ARG A 161 -20.80 -7.60 -0.89
N ASP A 162 -19.95 -8.62 -0.75
CA ASP A 162 -20.20 -10.02 -1.06
C ASP A 162 -19.70 -10.88 0.12
N PRO A 163 -20.53 -11.14 1.13
CA PRO A 163 -20.09 -11.82 2.34
C PRO A 163 -19.53 -13.24 2.10
N GLU A 164 -20.08 -13.98 1.14
CA GLU A 164 -19.59 -15.31 0.80
C GLU A 164 -18.15 -15.27 0.30
N PHE A 165 -17.88 -14.34 -0.62
CA PHE A 165 -16.52 -14.10 -1.11
C PHE A 165 -15.60 -13.54 0.00
N GLY A 166 -16.08 -12.60 0.81
CA GLY A 166 -15.31 -11.98 1.89
C GLY A 166 -14.84 -12.99 2.93
N TYR A 167 -15.70 -13.92 3.34
CA TYR A 167 -15.32 -15.01 4.24
C TYR A 167 -14.24 -15.90 3.61
N ALA A 168 -14.46 -16.37 2.37
CA ALA A 168 -13.49 -17.21 1.67
C ALA A 168 -12.15 -16.50 1.36
N PHE A 169 -12.15 -15.19 1.33
CA PHE A 169 -10.92 -14.39 1.14
C PHE A 169 -10.08 -14.29 2.43
N ILE A 170 -10.73 -14.26 3.60
CA ILE A 170 -10.05 -14.13 4.90
C ILE A 170 -9.48 -15.50 5.38
N GLU A 171 -10.12 -16.61 5.03
CA GLU A 171 -9.65 -17.99 5.30
C GLU A 171 -8.43 -18.39 4.45
#